data_0a90186ecf8655a976447c38d9fd3e6a
#
_entry.id   0a90186ecf8655a976447c38d9fd3e6a
#
_cell.length_a   1.000
_cell.length_b   1.000
_cell.length_c   1.000
_cell.angle_alpha   90.00
_cell.angle_beta   90.00
_cell.angle_gamma   90.00
#
_symmetry.space_group_name_H-M   'P 1'
#
loop_
_entity.id
_entity.type
_entity.pdbx_description
1 polymer ?
#
loop_
_entity_poly.entity_id
_entity_poly.type
_entity_poly.pdbx_seq_one_letter_code
_entity_poly.pdbx_strand_id
1 'polypeptide(L)'
;MTEGLPFFDLTGKRVYVAGHRGMVGAALLRRLSAEACQIVTVDRAALDLTRQADTERWIEKTRPNVVIVAAARVGGIAYNDANPVGFLADNLAIALNLIQASYSAGVGKLLFLGSSCIYPRLAPQPMSEKMLLTGALEPTNQWYAIAKIAGIK
;
A
#
# COMPACT_ATOMS: atom_id res chain seq x y z
N MET A 1 -10.66 -23.91 17.62
CA MET A 1 -9.24 -23.57 17.85
C MET A 1 -8.76 -22.91 16.57
N THR A 2 -8.62 -21.60 16.57
CA THR A 2 -8.01 -20.87 15.46
C THR A 2 -6.51 -21.14 15.54
N GLU A 3 -5.98 -22.01 14.67
CA GLU A 3 -4.55 -22.06 14.44
C GLU A 3 -4.11 -20.63 14.06
N GLY A 4 -3.34 -20.00 14.95
CA GLY A 4 -2.84 -18.66 14.71
C GLY A 4 -2.01 -18.65 13.44
N LEU A 5 -2.28 -17.73 12.52
CA LEU A 5 -1.42 -17.48 11.36
C LEU A 5 0.04 -17.41 11.86
N PRO A 6 0.99 -18.04 11.16
CA PRO A 6 2.39 -18.03 11.59
C PRO A 6 2.87 -16.60 11.76
N PHE A 7 3.34 -16.29 12.96
CA PHE A 7 3.84 -14.96 13.30
C PHE A 7 5.08 -14.67 12.46
N PHE A 8 5.08 -13.57 11.70
CA PHE A 8 6.23 -13.18 10.91
C PHE A 8 7.22 -12.42 11.80
N ASP A 9 8.34 -13.06 12.11
CA ASP A 9 9.38 -12.46 12.95
C ASP A 9 10.08 -11.29 12.23
N LEU A 10 10.10 -10.13 12.89
CA LEU A 10 10.75 -8.91 12.39
C LEU A 10 12.18 -8.73 12.93
N THR A 11 12.65 -9.60 13.82
CA THR A 11 13.96 -9.48 14.47
C THR A 11 15.09 -9.35 13.44
N GLY A 12 15.87 -8.28 13.54
CA GLY A 12 17.00 -7.97 12.65
C GLY A 12 16.63 -7.60 11.22
N LYS A 13 15.33 -7.54 10.86
CA LYS A 13 14.89 -7.24 9.50
C LYS A 13 14.83 -5.74 9.22
N ARG A 14 15.13 -5.37 7.99
CA ARG A 14 14.88 -4.01 7.45
C ARG A 14 13.45 -3.92 6.97
N VAL A 15 12.67 -3.04 7.58
CA VAL A 15 11.25 -2.81 7.28
C VAL A 15 11.09 -1.44 6.63
N TYR A 16 10.81 -1.42 5.35
CA TYR A 16 10.49 -0.17 4.64
C TYR A 16 9.02 0.17 4.77
N VAL A 17 8.74 1.39 5.25
CA VAL A 17 7.39 1.94 5.33
C VAL A 17 7.21 3.03 4.28
N ALA A 18 6.66 2.67 3.14
CA ALA A 18 6.29 3.63 2.10
C ALA A 18 5.08 4.47 2.56
N GLY A 19 5.21 5.80 2.52
CA GLY A 19 4.16 6.70 3.01
C GLY A 19 4.19 6.91 4.54
N HIS A 20 5.36 6.83 5.14
CA HIS A 20 5.61 6.93 6.58
C HIS A 20 5.10 8.21 7.26
N ARG A 21 4.92 9.32 6.50
CA ARG A 21 4.39 10.60 7.02
C ARG A 21 2.86 10.67 7.05
N GLY A 22 2.18 9.75 6.37
CA GLY A 22 0.71 9.65 6.41
C GLY A 22 0.20 9.13 7.75
N MET A 23 -1.10 9.24 7.99
CA MET A 23 -1.75 8.81 9.25
C MET A 23 -1.40 7.36 9.61
N VAL A 24 -1.58 6.43 8.70
CA VAL A 24 -1.29 5.00 8.93
C VAL A 24 0.22 4.76 8.99
N GLY A 25 1.00 5.35 8.09
CA GLY A 25 2.45 5.21 8.08
C GLY A 25 3.11 5.68 9.38
N ALA A 26 2.69 6.83 9.92
CA ALA A 26 3.17 7.33 11.19
C ALA A 26 2.78 6.43 12.39
N ALA A 27 1.58 5.83 12.36
CA ALA A 27 1.16 4.86 13.37
C ALA A 27 2.00 3.57 13.30
N LEU A 28 2.31 3.11 12.08
CA LEU A 28 3.21 1.98 11.86
C LEU A 28 4.61 2.25 12.40
N LEU A 29 5.18 3.44 12.17
CA LEU A 29 6.49 3.80 12.73
C LEU A 29 6.50 3.72 14.25
N ARG A 30 5.48 4.29 14.92
CA ARG A 30 5.36 4.20 16.38
C ARG A 30 5.28 2.76 16.87
N ARG A 31 4.54 1.91 16.16
CA ARG A 31 4.43 0.49 16.54
C ARG A 31 5.73 -0.27 16.29
N LEU A 32 6.36 -0.05 15.14
CA LEU A 32 7.61 -0.72 14.76
C LEU A 32 8.80 -0.29 15.62
N SER A 33 8.78 0.91 16.22
CA SER A 33 9.87 1.35 17.11
C SER A 33 10.01 0.51 18.40
N ALA A 34 8.98 -0.27 18.73
CA ALA A 34 9.02 -1.24 19.84
C ALA A 34 9.48 -2.64 19.39
N GLU A 35 9.71 -2.86 18.09
CA GLU A 35 10.17 -4.14 17.54
C GLU A 35 11.69 -4.15 17.33
N ALA A 36 12.30 -5.33 17.42
CA ALA A 36 13.73 -5.51 17.17
C ALA A 36 14.05 -5.51 15.66
N CYS A 37 13.63 -4.46 14.92
CA CYS A 37 13.83 -4.31 13.49
C CYS A 37 14.47 -2.97 13.14
N GLN A 38 15.02 -2.86 11.92
CA GLN A 38 15.53 -1.61 11.37
C GLN A 38 14.45 -0.96 10.51
N ILE A 39 13.92 0.18 10.94
CA ILE A 39 12.95 0.95 10.16
C ILE A 39 13.67 1.74 9.07
N VAL A 40 13.19 1.60 7.84
CA VAL A 40 13.68 2.34 6.67
C VAL A 40 12.58 3.21 6.13
N THR A 41 12.88 4.48 5.89
CA THR A 41 11.94 5.46 5.32
C THR A 41 12.64 6.33 4.30
N VAL A 42 11.88 6.92 3.40
CA VAL A 42 12.36 7.94 2.46
C VAL A 42 11.25 8.94 2.18
N ASP A 43 11.61 10.21 2.13
CA ASP A 43 10.67 11.28 1.83
C ASP A 43 10.29 11.32 0.35
N ARG A 44 9.08 11.79 0.06
CA ARG A 44 8.59 11.95 -1.32
C ARG A 44 9.49 12.86 -2.16
N ALA A 45 10.11 13.87 -1.56
CA ALA A 45 11.04 14.77 -2.26
C ALA A 45 12.31 14.05 -2.74
N ALA A 46 12.73 13.00 -2.05
CA ALA A 46 13.89 12.19 -2.39
C ALA A 46 13.54 10.97 -3.24
N LEU A 47 12.31 10.46 -3.14
CA LEU A 47 11.82 9.32 -3.93
C LEU A 47 10.34 9.52 -4.28
N ASP A 48 10.06 9.78 -5.56
CA ASP A 48 8.72 9.74 -6.11
C ASP A 48 8.39 8.30 -6.56
N LEU A 49 7.51 7.64 -5.83
CA LEU A 49 7.12 6.25 -6.08
C LEU A 49 6.34 6.04 -7.39
N THR A 50 5.88 7.12 -8.04
CA THR A 50 5.29 7.03 -9.38
C THR A 50 6.34 6.84 -10.48
N ARG A 51 7.63 7.02 -10.16
CA ARG A 51 8.76 6.86 -11.07
C ARG A 51 9.38 5.47 -10.90
N GLN A 52 9.11 4.58 -11.86
CA GLN A 52 9.53 3.18 -11.82
C GLN A 52 11.04 3.02 -11.56
N ALA A 53 11.87 3.59 -12.42
CA ALA A 53 13.32 3.41 -12.35
C ALA A 53 13.94 3.92 -11.03
N ASP A 54 13.37 4.98 -10.44
CA ASP A 54 13.83 5.50 -9.16
C ASP A 54 13.43 4.57 -8.00
N THR A 55 12.21 4.03 -8.06
CA THR A 55 11.69 3.07 -7.08
C THR A 55 12.50 1.76 -7.11
N GLU A 56 12.74 1.20 -8.29
CA GLU A 56 13.55 -0.01 -8.47
C GLU A 56 14.96 0.18 -7.92
N ARG A 57 15.65 1.25 -8.33
CA ARG A 57 17.00 1.58 -7.88
C ARG A 57 17.08 1.75 -6.36
N TRP A 58 16.07 2.38 -5.77
CA TRP A 58 16.02 2.61 -4.32
C TRP A 58 15.80 1.31 -3.55
N ILE A 59 14.87 0.45 -3.96
CA ILE A 59 14.62 -0.87 -3.36
C ILE A 59 15.85 -1.77 -3.50
N GLU A 60 16.48 -1.79 -4.67
CA GLU A 60 17.71 -2.56 -4.91
C GLU A 60 18.86 -2.11 -4.00
N LYS A 61 19.04 -0.79 -3.83
CA LYS A 61 20.07 -0.22 -2.96
C LYS A 61 19.82 -0.51 -1.49
N THR A 62 18.59 -0.37 -1.03
CA THR A 62 18.24 -0.47 0.40
C THR A 62 18.01 -1.90 0.86
N ARG A 63 17.66 -2.81 -0.07
CA ARG A 63 17.43 -4.23 0.21
C ARG A 63 16.53 -4.47 1.44
N PRO A 64 15.30 -3.96 1.49
CA PRO A 64 14.41 -4.22 2.60
C PRO A 64 14.00 -5.70 2.64
N ASN A 65 13.86 -6.25 3.83
CA ASN A 65 13.32 -7.61 4.00
C ASN A 65 11.79 -7.60 3.97
N VAL A 66 11.21 -6.46 4.39
CA VAL A 66 9.76 -6.24 4.44
C VAL A 66 9.44 -4.88 3.83
N VAL A 67 8.39 -4.82 3.02
CA VAL A 67 7.86 -3.56 2.47
C VAL A 67 6.41 -3.42 2.91
N ILE A 68 6.07 -2.30 3.55
CA ILE A 68 4.70 -1.93 3.92
C ILE A 68 4.29 -0.74 3.07
N VAL A 69 3.28 -0.93 2.21
CA VAL A 69 2.80 0.09 1.27
C VAL A 69 1.62 0.83 1.88
N ALA A 70 1.92 1.88 2.66
CA ALA A 70 0.96 2.86 3.18
C ALA A 70 0.91 4.14 2.32
N ALA A 71 1.74 4.22 1.28
CA ALA A 71 1.74 5.32 0.33
C ALA A 71 0.55 5.22 -0.63
N ALA A 72 -0.12 6.34 -0.83
CA ALA A 72 -1.15 6.51 -1.84
C ALA A 72 -1.39 8.01 -2.08
N ARG A 73 -1.89 8.36 -3.28
CA ARG A 73 -2.55 9.65 -3.47
C ARG A 73 -3.95 9.54 -2.89
N VAL A 74 -4.23 10.30 -1.84
CA VAL A 74 -5.51 10.30 -1.13
C VAL A 74 -6.12 11.71 -1.11
N GLY A 75 -7.44 11.79 -0.93
CA GLY A 75 -8.15 13.06 -0.83
C GLY A 75 -9.61 12.85 -0.44
N GLY A 76 -10.31 13.93 -0.12
CA GLY A 76 -11.74 13.90 0.16
C GLY A 76 -12.58 13.59 -1.09
N ILE A 77 -13.89 13.36 -0.90
CA ILE A 77 -14.82 12.93 -1.95
C ILE A 77 -14.80 13.90 -3.15
N ALA A 78 -14.97 15.19 -2.93
CA ALA A 78 -14.99 16.17 -4.01
C ALA A 78 -13.65 16.23 -4.79
N TYR A 79 -12.52 16.05 -4.12
CA TYR A 79 -11.21 16.05 -4.76
C TYR A 79 -10.97 14.77 -5.58
N ASN A 80 -11.44 13.61 -5.11
CA ASN A 80 -11.42 12.37 -5.88
C ASN A 80 -12.26 12.49 -7.17
N ASP A 81 -13.47 12.97 -7.05
CA ASP A 81 -14.41 13.13 -8.17
C ASP A 81 -13.88 14.11 -9.24
N ALA A 82 -13.26 15.21 -8.80
CA ALA A 82 -12.68 16.20 -9.70
C ALA A 82 -11.34 15.77 -10.35
N ASN A 83 -10.67 14.74 -9.87
CA ASN A 83 -9.33 14.34 -10.32
C ASN A 83 -9.20 12.83 -10.63
N PRO A 84 -10.10 12.24 -11.41
CA PRO A 84 -10.17 10.79 -11.61
C PRO A 84 -8.87 10.20 -12.19
N VAL A 85 -8.31 10.86 -13.20
CA VAL A 85 -7.07 10.41 -13.86
C VAL A 85 -5.89 10.37 -12.89
N GLY A 86 -5.70 11.42 -12.08
CA GLY A 86 -4.61 11.47 -11.12
C GLY A 86 -4.74 10.41 -10.01
N PHE A 87 -5.96 10.16 -9.52
CA PHE A 87 -6.19 9.11 -8.53
C PHE A 87 -5.96 7.71 -9.07
N LEU A 88 -6.35 7.46 -10.32
CA LEU A 88 -6.09 6.18 -10.97
C LEU A 88 -4.60 6.01 -11.27
N ALA A 89 -4.01 6.93 -12.03
CA ALA A 89 -2.66 6.78 -12.55
C ALA A 89 -1.59 6.76 -11.44
N ASP A 90 -1.62 7.72 -10.51
CA ASP A 90 -0.60 7.78 -9.45
C ASP A 90 -0.67 6.55 -8.54
N ASN A 91 -1.87 6.10 -8.16
CA ASN A 91 -2.01 4.94 -7.28
C ASN A 91 -1.67 3.61 -7.97
N LEU A 92 -1.98 3.47 -9.27
CA LEU A 92 -1.53 2.32 -10.06
C LEU A 92 0.00 2.30 -10.18
N ALA A 93 0.61 3.44 -10.50
CA ALA A 93 2.07 3.54 -10.60
C ALA A 93 2.76 3.20 -9.27
N ILE A 94 2.29 3.75 -8.14
CA ILE A 94 2.84 3.45 -6.81
C ILE A 94 2.72 1.94 -6.50
N ALA A 95 1.55 1.34 -6.75
CA ALA A 95 1.32 -0.08 -6.50
C ALA A 95 2.23 -0.95 -7.37
N LEU A 96 2.19 -0.74 -8.69
CA LEU A 96 2.97 -1.52 -9.65
C LEU A 96 4.48 -1.43 -9.39
N ASN A 97 4.99 -0.21 -9.22
CA ASN A 97 6.42 0.01 -9.02
C ASN A 97 6.93 -0.66 -7.73
N LEU A 98 6.19 -0.53 -6.62
CA LEU A 98 6.59 -1.16 -5.36
C LEU A 98 6.45 -2.68 -5.39
N ILE A 99 5.39 -3.23 -5.99
CA ILE A 99 5.20 -4.67 -6.11
C ILE A 99 6.30 -5.26 -6.98
N GLN A 100 6.53 -4.70 -8.17
CA GLN A 100 7.53 -5.20 -9.10
C GLN A 100 8.96 -5.07 -8.55
N ALA A 101 9.32 -3.91 -8.00
CA ALA A 101 10.65 -3.71 -7.40
C ALA A 101 10.88 -4.65 -6.21
N SER A 102 9.86 -4.85 -5.36
CA SER A 102 9.95 -5.77 -4.23
C SER A 102 10.13 -7.22 -4.69
N TYR A 103 9.37 -7.65 -5.70
CA TYR A 103 9.52 -8.99 -6.29
C TYR A 103 10.91 -9.20 -6.88
N SER A 104 11.39 -8.29 -7.72
CA SER A 104 12.69 -8.39 -8.38
C SER A 104 13.87 -8.36 -7.38
N ALA A 105 13.74 -7.63 -6.27
CA ALA A 105 14.74 -7.55 -5.22
C ALA A 105 14.69 -8.73 -4.21
N GLY A 106 13.73 -9.64 -4.33
CA GLY A 106 13.58 -10.78 -3.44
C GLY A 106 13.10 -10.39 -2.03
N VAL A 107 12.25 -9.35 -1.92
CA VAL A 107 11.63 -8.95 -0.63
C VAL A 107 10.82 -10.10 -0.06
N GLY A 108 11.11 -10.51 1.18
CA GLY A 108 10.50 -11.67 1.82
C GLY A 108 9.03 -11.49 2.20
N LYS A 109 8.59 -10.23 2.43
CA LYS A 109 7.18 -9.91 2.73
C LYS A 109 6.80 -8.53 2.23
N LEU A 110 5.71 -8.46 1.48
CA LEU A 110 5.07 -7.21 1.09
C LEU A 110 3.67 -7.14 1.71
N LEU A 111 3.38 -6.05 2.41
CA LEU A 111 2.05 -5.72 2.94
C LEU A 111 1.50 -4.52 2.17
N PHE A 112 0.54 -4.76 1.29
CA PHE A 112 -0.15 -3.71 0.54
C PHE A 112 -1.46 -3.33 1.25
N LEU A 113 -1.59 -2.08 1.67
CA LEU A 113 -2.81 -1.61 2.34
C LEU A 113 -3.91 -1.36 1.32
N GLY A 114 -5.01 -2.11 1.46
CA GLY A 114 -6.24 -1.90 0.72
C GLY A 114 -7.02 -0.68 1.21
N SER A 115 -8.32 -0.69 0.98
CA SER A 115 -9.25 0.34 1.42
C SER A 115 -10.66 -0.24 1.47
N SER A 116 -11.54 0.28 2.31
CA SER A 116 -12.96 -0.11 2.33
C SER A 116 -13.70 0.23 1.04
N CYS A 117 -13.25 1.24 0.29
CA CYS A 117 -13.88 1.64 -0.97
C CYS A 117 -13.68 0.64 -2.13
N ILE A 118 -12.88 -0.41 -1.95
CA ILE A 118 -12.72 -1.48 -2.93
C ILE A 118 -13.96 -2.39 -3.02
N TYR A 119 -14.83 -2.34 -2.03
CA TYR A 119 -16.07 -3.12 -2.01
C TYR A 119 -17.20 -2.41 -2.76
N PRO A 120 -18.20 -3.15 -3.24
CA PRO A 120 -19.37 -2.56 -3.87
C PRO A 120 -20.07 -1.53 -2.98
N ARG A 121 -20.56 -0.45 -3.57
CA ARG A 121 -21.28 0.63 -2.85
C ARG A 121 -22.42 0.09 -1.98
N LEU A 122 -23.15 -0.90 -2.45
CA LEU A 122 -24.30 -1.48 -1.78
C LEU A 122 -23.99 -2.84 -1.15
N ALA A 123 -22.73 -3.12 -0.82
CA ALA A 123 -22.36 -4.36 -0.17
C ALA A 123 -23.03 -4.48 1.20
N PRO A 124 -23.61 -5.64 1.54
CA PRO A 124 -24.19 -5.87 2.86
C PRO A 124 -23.11 -5.80 3.95
N GLN A 125 -23.52 -5.41 5.16
CA GLN A 125 -22.66 -5.30 6.33
C GLN A 125 -22.88 -6.50 7.30
N PRO A 126 -21.82 -7.04 7.91
CA PRO A 126 -20.39 -6.74 7.69
C PRO A 126 -19.87 -7.26 6.35
N MET A 127 -19.00 -6.50 5.70
CA MET A 127 -18.40 -6.88 4.43
C MET A 127 -17.31 -7.95 4.62
N SER A 128 -17.30 -8.96 3.75
CA SER A 128 -16.22 -9.96 3.67
C SER A 128 -15.43 -9.79 2.37
N GLU A 129 -14.21 -10.34 2.33
CA GLU A 129 -13.33 -10.27 1.15
C GLU A 129 -13.95 -10.89 -0.11
N LYS A 130 -14.90 -11.81 0.04
CA LYS A 130 -15.64 -12.45 -1.06
C LYS A 130 -16.50 -11.46 -1.86
N MET A 131 -16.82 -10.29 -1.29
CA MET A 131 -17.60 -9.26 -1.95
C MET A 131 -16.79 -8.40 -2.92
N LEU A 132 -15.47 -8.57 -2.94
CA LEU A 132 -14.62 -7.86 -3.89
C LEU A 132 -15.02 -8.18 -5.34
N LEU A 133 -15.28 -7.13 -6.15
CA LEU A 133 -15.69 -7.22 -7.55
C LEU A 133 -17.09 -7.84 -7.79
N THR A 134 -17.96 -7.90 -6.81
CA THR A 134 -19.33 -8.45 -6.96
C THR A 134 -20.38 -7.42 -7.34
N GLY A 135 -20.02 -6.13 -7.45
CA GLY A 135 -20.95 -5.06 -7.82
C GLY A 135 -20.24 -3.74 -8.11
N ALA A 136 -21.03 -2.71 -8.45
CA ALA A 136 -20.52 -1.39 -8.78
C ALA A 136 -19.88 -0.70 -7.57
N LEU A 137 -18.76 -0.04 -7.81
CA LEU A 137 -18.06 0.78 -6.82
C LEU A 137 -18.81 2.11 -6.59
N GLU A 138 -18.43 2.82 -5.51
CA GLU A 138 -18.87 4.20 -5.28
C GLU A 138 -18.32 5.12 -6.39
N PRO A 139 -19.17 5.78 -7.19
CA PRO A 139 -18.72 6.53 -8.37
C PRO A 139 -17.70 7.62 -8.08
N THR A 140 -17.83 8.32 -6.95
CA THR A 140 -16.98 9.47 -6.60
C THR A 140 -15.54 9.10 -6.25
N ASN A 141 -15.26 7.83 -5.95
CA ASN A 141 -13.90 7.38 -5.63
C ASN A 141 -13.50 6.07 -6.34
N GLN A 142 -14.27 5.65 -7.34
CA GLN A 142 -14.04 4.39 -8.06
C GLN A 142 -12.63 4.27 -8.67
N TRP A 143 -12.05 5.37 -9.12
CA TRP A 143 -10.74 5.37 -9.76
C TRP A 143 -9.62 5.03 -8.78
N TYR A 144 -9.70 5.56 -7.56
CA TYR A 144 -8.84 5.15 -6.45
C TYR A 144 -9.09 3.68 -6.08
N ALA A 145 -10.34 3.28 -5.97
CA ALA A 145 -10.72 1.91 -5.64
C ALA A 145 -10.20 0.91 -6.67
N ILE A 146 -10.32 1.19 -7.98
CA ILE A 146 -9.79 0.37 -9.06
C ILE A 146 -8.27 0.19 -8.93
N ALA A 147 -7.53 1.26 -8.66
CA ALA A 147 -6.09 1.18 -8.45
C ALA A 147 -5.72 0.28 -7.25
N LYS A 148 -6.47 0.38 -6.15
CA LYS A 148 -6.28 -0.48 -4.98
C LYS A 148 -6.64 -1.94 -5.26
N ILE A 149 -7.72 -2.21 -5.98
CA ILE A 149 -8.10 -3.56 -6.41
C ILE A 149 -7.00 -4.18 -7.28
N ALA A 150 -6.46 -3.43 -8.24
CA ALA A 150 -5.39 -3.90 -9.10
C ALA A 150 -4.13 -4.31 -8.31
N GLY A 151 -3.76 -3.53 -7.29
CA GLY A 151 -2.61 -3.87 -6.43
C GLY A 151 -2.86 -5.04 -5.48
N ILE A 152 -4.12 -5.39 -5.19
CA ILE A 152 -4.49 -6.54 -4.37
C ILE A 152 -4.49 -7.84 -5.19
N LYS A 153 -4.90 -7.77 -6.45
CA LYS A 153 -4.96 -8.91 -7.37
C LYS A 153 -3.62 -9.21 -8.01
#